data_94d089f73f9674b3fa42fc8538a933ca
#
_entry.id   94d089f73f9674b3fa42fc8538a933ca
#
_cell.length_a   1.000
_cell.length_b   1.000
_cell.length_c   1.000
_cell.angle_alpha   90.00
_cell.angle_beta   90.00
_cell.angle_gamma   90.00
#
_symmetry.space_group_name_H-M   'P 1'
#
loop_
_entity.id
_entity.type
_entity.pdbx_description
1 polymer ?
#
loop_
_entity_poly.entity_id
_entity_poly.type
_entity_poly.pdbx_seq_one_letter_code
_entity_poly.pdbx_strand_id
1 'polypeptide(L)'
;MVGARVSRVAAASLESTWAIAQPITPVGFYPRFGPLPAVVEVRDQNGAWDAPGQTRTLVLSDGGSVVEHTRVVDKPGFFAYELTDFEKLFGRLVRGARAEWRFTAVKGGTRIDWRYDFHPLPRAGVVVGLIVRLFWAPYMRRVLPGIIAEVERVAR
;
A
#
# COMPACT_ATOMS: atom_id res chain seq x y z
N MET A 1 -1.00 -7.27 16.11
CA MET A 1 -1.17 -6.67 14.77
C MET A 1 -2.65 -6.47 14.48
N VAL A 2 -2.97 -5.39 13.82
CA VAL A 2 -4.33 -5.06 13.41
C VAL A 2 -4.31 -4.81 11.91
N GLY A 3 -5.06 -5.59 11.14
CA GLY A 3 -4.93 -5.55 9.70
C GLY A 3 -6.23 -5.68 8.93
N ALA A 4 -6.11 -5.50 7.62
CA ALA A 4 -7.17 -5.66 6.64
C ALA A 4 -6.59 -6.24 5.36
N ARG A 5 -7.46 -6.79 4.53
CA ARG A 5 -7.08 -7.31 3.22
C ARG A 5 -8.17 -7.04 2.21
N VAL A 6 -7.77 -6.95 0.95
CA VAL A 6 -8.67 -6.81 -0.18
C VAL A 6 -8.10 -7.60 -1.36
N SER A 7 -8.98 -8.15 -2.18
CA SER A 7 -8.59 -8.90 -3.38
C SER A 7 -9.44 -8.44 -4.56
N ARG A 8 -8.81 -8.32 -5.72
CA ARG A 8 -9.48 -8.04 -6.98
C ARG A 8 -8.71 -8.64 -8.16
N VAL A 9 -9.40 -8.83 -9.27
CA VAL A 9 -8.80 -9.33 -10.51
C VAL A 9 -8.62 -8.16 -11.48
N ALA A 10 -7.40 -8.04 -12.01
CA ALA A 10 -7.09 -7.14 -13.11
C ALA A 10 -7.14 -7.92 -14.42
N ALA A 11 -7.74 -7.33 -15.46
CA ALA A 11 -7.78 -7.92 -16.80
C ALA A 11 -6.48 -7.67 -17.56
N ALA A 12 -5.38 -8.22 -17.04
CA ALA A 12 -4.04 -8.11 -17.60
C ALA A 12 -3.20 -9.31 -17.19
N SER A 13 -2.16 -9.62 -17.96
CA SER A 13 -1.25 -10.72 -17.66
C SER A 13 -0.53 -10.51 -16.33
N LEU A 14 -0.01 -11.60 -15.76
CA LEU A 14 0.76 -11.55 -14.53
C LEU A 14 1.99 -10.63 -14.67
N GLU A 15 2.73 -10.73 -15.77
CA GLU A 15 3.91 -9.92 -16.03
C GLU A 15 3.56 -8.44 -16.17
N SER A 16 2.52 -8.10 -16.93
CA SER A 16 2.08 -6.71 -17.09
C SER A 16 1.56 -6.13 -15.79
N THR A 17 0.78 -6.90 -15.05
CA THR A 17 0.24 -6.46 -13.76
C THR A 17 1.37 -6.18 -12.77
N TRP A 18 2.35 -7.08 -12.67
CA TRP A 18 3.51 -6.87 -11.83
C TRP A 18 4.30 -5.62 -12.24
N ALA A 19 4.63 -5.52 -13.55
CA ALA A 19 5.46 -4.43 -14.06
C ALA A 19 4.86 -3.04 -13.79
N ILE A 20 3.55 -2.95 -13.75
CA ILE A 20 2.83 -1.67 -13.56
C ILE A 20 2.53 -1.44 -12.07
N ALA A 21 1.96 -2.42 -11.38
CA ALA A 21 1.47 -2.24 -10.02
C ALA A 21 2.58 -2.26 -8.97
N GLN A 22 3.60 -3.10 -9.12
CA GLN A 22 4.62 -3.26 -8.09
C GLN A 22 5.43 -1.97 -7.85
N PRO A 23 5.97 -1.28 -8.88
CA PRO A 23 6.74 -0.06 -8.66
C PRO A 23 5.90 1.21 -8.67
N ILE A 24 4.57 1.11 -8.66
CA ILE A 24 3.70 2.27 -8.84
C ILE A 24 3.95 3.35 -7.78
N THR A 25 3.96 4.61 -8.23
CA THR A 25 3.96 5.71 -7.27
C THR A 25 2.59 5.78 -6.59
N PRO A 26 2.54 5.99 -5.27
CA PRO A 26 1.24 6.16 -4.60
C PRO A 26 0.59 7.51 -4.92
N VAL A 27 1.33 8.47 -5.47
CA VAL A 27 0.77 9.79 -5.81
C VAL A 27 -0.31 9.65 -6.87
N GLY A 28 -1.49 10.17 -6.58
CA GLY A 28 -2.64 10.07 -7.48
C GLY A 28 -3.51 8.83 -7.28
N PHE A 29 -3.02 7.82 -6.54
CA PHE A 29 -3.76 6.59 -6.29
C PHE A 29 -4.25 6.46 -4.85
N TYR A 30 -3.67 7.22 -3.92
CA TYR A 30 -4.03 7.24 -2.51
C TYR A 30 -4.64 8.60 -2.16
N PRO A 31 -5.96 8.81 -2.47
CA PRO A 31 -6.63 10.07 -2.20
C PRO A 31 -6.95 10.23 -0.71
N ARG A 32 -7.33 11.44 -0.32
CA ARG A 32 -7.86 11.68 1.02
C ARG A 32 -9.19 10.92 1.22
N PHE A 33 -9.35 10.33 2.39
CA PHE A 33 -10.55 9.57 2.73
C PHE A 33 -10.82 9.67 4.26
N GLY A 34 -11.89 10.38 4.65
CA GLY A 34 -12.18 10.60 6.07
C GLY A 34 -10.99 11.23 6.79
N PRO A 35 -10.53 10.65 7.91
CA PRO A 35 -9.35 11.14 8.62
C PRO A 35 -8.03 10.76 7.96
N LEU A 36 -8.05 9.91 6.91
CA LEU A 36 -6.84 9.45 6.23
C LEU A 36 -6.39 10.51 5.21
N PRO A 37 -5.14 11.01 5.31
CA PRO A 37 -4.61 11.98 4.36
C PRO A 37 -4.27 11.33 3.01
N ALA A 38 -4.24 12.15 1.97
CA ALA A 38 -3.74 11.73 0.66
C ALA A 38 -2.22 11.64 0.67
N VAL A 39 -1.66 10.80 -0.22
CA VAL A 39 -0.23 10.86 -0.56
C VAL A 39 -0.06 11.88 -1.66
N VAL A 40 0.71 12.93 -1.40
CA VAL A 40 0.86 14.07 -2.34
C VAL A 40 2.23 14.13 -2.99
N GLU A 41 3.24 13.49 -2.43
CA GLU A 41 4.60 13.52 -2.95
C GLU A 41 5.38 12.29 -2.48
N VAL A 42 6.33 11.84 -3.29
CA VAL A 42 7.36 10.85 -2.90
C VAL A 42 8.71 11.54 -2.91
N ARG A 43 9.45 11.42 -1.82
CA ARG A 43 10.80 11.99 -1.64
C ARG A 43 11.82 10.91 -1.34
N ASP A 44 13.08 11.21 -1.65
CA ASP A 44 14.24 10.43 -1.22
C ASP A 44 14.13 8.96 -1.61
N GLN A 45 13.54 8.67 -2.76
CA GLN A 45 13.46 7.31 -3.27
C GLN A 45 14.84 6.88 -3.80
N ASN A 46 15.39 5.85 -3.18
CA ASN A 46 16.64 5.27 -3.65
C ASN A 46 16.37 4.04 -4.52
N GLY A 47 16.53 4.16 -5.82
CA GLY A 47 16.29 3.09 -6.78
C GLY A 47 14.89 3.12 -7.38
N ALA A 48 14.56 2.08 -8.14
CA ALA A 48 13.34 2.00 -8.94
C ALA A 48 12.16 1.36 -8.20
N TRP A 49 12.27 1.17 -6.90
CA TRP A 49 11.27 0.49 -6.06
C TRP A 49 11.04 -0.96 -6.52
N ASP A 50 12.10 -1.64 -6.87
CA ASP A 50 12.05 -2.97 -7.51
C ASP A 50 12.99 -4.00 -6.87
N ALA A 51 13.64 -3.65 -5.76
CA ALA A 51 14.57 -4.52 -5.05
C ALA A 51 14.44 -4.36 -3.53
N PRO A 52 14.79 -5.40 -2.75
CA PRO A 52 14.84 -5.27 -1.29
C PRO A 52 15.85 -4.21 -0.84
N GLY A 53 15.56 -3.56 0.29
CA GLY A 53 16.46 -2.59 0.89
C GLY A 53 16.33 -1.18 0.33
N GLN A 54 15.39 -0.91 -0.54
CA GLN A 54 15.11 0.43 -1.03
C GLN A 54 14.16 1.15 -0.09
N THR A 55 14.27 2.47 -0.02
CA THR A 55 13.44 3.33 0.82
C THR A 55 12.87 4.48 0.03
N ARG A 56 11.73 4.99 0.48
CA ARG A 56 11.17 6.25 0.01
C ARG A 56 10.32 6.87 1.10
N THR A 57 10.20 8.19 1.07
CA THR A 57 9.36 8.94 2.02
C THR A 57 8.10 9.40 1.32
N LEU A 58 6.94 9.04 1.89
CA LEU A 58 5.64 9.53 1.42
C LEU A 58 5.29 10.79 2.18
N VAL A 59 5.03 11.87 1.45
CA VAL A 59 4.54 13.13 2.04
C VAL A 59 3.02 13.13 1.95
N LEU A 60 2.38 13.41 3.06
CA LEU A 60 0.93 13.34 3.21
C LEU A 60 0.28 14.71 3.21
N SER A 61 -0.98 14.78 2.83
CA SER A 61 -1.73 16.04 2.71
C SER A 61 -1.98 16.75 4.04
N ASP A 62 -1.78 16.07 5.17
CA ASP A 62 -1.87 16.69 6.51
C ASP A 62 -0.55 17.33 6.97
N GLY A 63 0.47 17.32 6.12
CA GLY A 63 1.81 17.82 6.43
C GLY A 63 2.73 16.81 7.10
N GLY A 64 2.24 15.61 7.39
CA GLY A 64 3.05 14.53 7.92
C GLY A 64 3.74 13.72 6.84
N SER A 65 4.55 12.76 7.24
CA SER A 65 5.21 11.82 6.35
C SER A 65 5.31 10.43 6.96
N VAL A 66 5.67 9.45 6.13
CA VAL A 66 5.96 8.09 6.55
C VAL A 66 7.03 7.53 5.62
N VAL A 67 7.89 6.67 6.16
CA VAL A 67 8.97 6.05 5.37
C VAL A 67 8.59 4.62 5.02
N GLU A 68 8.70 4.28 3.74
CA GLU A 68 8.50 2.91 3.25
C GLU A 68 9.85 2.24 3.00
N HIS A 69 9.93 0.95 3.32
CA HIS A 69 11.13 0.12 3.14
C HIS A 69 10.73 -1.16 2.40
N THR A 70 11.28 -1.40 1.22
CA THR A 70 11.08 -2.70 0.55
C THR A 70 11.79 -3.79 1.33
N ARG A 71 11.10 -4.90 1.58
CA ARG A 71 11.65 -6.05 2.30
C ARG A 71 11.79 -7.28 1.44
N VAL A 72 10.77 -7.59 0.65
CA VAL A 72 10.76 -8.74 -0.24
C VAL A 72 10.28 -8.29 -1.61
N VAL A 73 11.01 -8.68 -2.65
CA VAL A 73 10.59 -8.49 -4.03
C VAL A 73 10.85 -9.82 -4.74
N ASP A 74 9.81 -10.60 -4.93
CA ASP A 74 9.83 -11.91 -5.57
C ASP A 74 8.98 -11.86 -6.85
N LYS A 75 9.61 -11.37 -7.90
CA LYS A 75 8.97 -11.14 -9.19
C LYS A 75 8.56 -12.48 -9.86
N PRO A 76 7.37 -12.58 -10.41
CA PRO A 76 6.31 -11.58 -10.53
C PRO A 76 5.14 -11.79 -9.56
N GLY A 77 5.36 -12.46 -8.44
CA GLY A 77 4.28 -12.99 -7.61
C GLY A 77 4.08 -12.35 -6.27
N PHE A 78 5.11 -11.79 -5.64
CA PHE A 78 4.99 -11.30 -4.27
C PHE A 78 5.96 -10.15 -3.98
N PHE A 79 5.47 -9.11 -3.32
CA PHE A 79 6.34 -8.15 -2.68
C PHE A 79 5.76 -7.67 -1.35
N ALA A 80 6.67 -7.26 -0.46
CA ALA A 80 6.32 -6.76 0.85
C ALA A 80 7.18 -5.55 1.19
N TYR A 81 6.59 -4.60 1.88
CA TYR A 81 7.29 -3.46 2.41
C TYR A 81 6.81 -3.12 3.82
N GLU A 82 7.65 -2.45 4.57
CA GLU A 82 7.31 -1.97 5.90
C GLU A 82 7.27 -0.44 5.90
N LEU A 83 6.46 0.10 6.79
CA LEU A 83 6.31 1.53 7.00
C LEU A 83 6.75 1.86 8.42
N THR A 84 7.57 2.89 8.53
CA THR A 84 8.08 3.40 9.81
C THR A 84 7.97 4.92 9.84
N ASP A 85 8.26 5.49 11.00
CA ASP A 85 8.35 6.95 11.15
C ASP A 85 7.05 7.66 10.75
N PHE A 86 5.93 7.08 11.15
CA PHE A 86 4.64 7.75 11.01
C PHE A 86 4.63 9.04 11.82
N GLU A 87 4.16 10.10 11.20
CA GLU A 87 3.98 11.40 11.85
C GLU A 87 2.51 11.68 12.13
N LYS A 88 2.23 12.78 12.84
CA LYS A 88 0.89 13.23 13.19
C LYS A 88 0.15 12.19 14.02
N LEU A 89 -1.15 12.02 13.78
CA LEU A 89 -1.99 11.13 14.59
C LEU A 89 -1.49 9.68 14.58
N PHE A 90 -1.18 9.15 13.39
CA PHE A 90 -0.73 7.77 13.28
C PHE A 90 0.59 7.52 14.03
N GLY A 91 1.48 8.49 14.08
CA GLY A 91 2.73 8.39 14.86
C GLY A 91 2.50 8.24 16.35
N ARG A 92 1.32 8.61 16.85
CA ARG A 92 0.94 8.44 18.27
C ARG A 92 0.20 7.13 18.52
N LEU A 93 -0.16 6.40 17.50
CA LEU A 93 -0.99 5.20 17.60
C LEU A 93 -0.26 3.93 17.18
N VAL A 94 0.66 4.02 16.22
CA VAL A 94 1.36 2.86 15.68
C VAL A 94 2.86 3.10 15.65
N ARG A 95 3.62 2.03 15.84
CA ARG A 95 5.08 2.06 15.68
C ARG A 95 5.50 1.69 14.26
N GLY A 96 4.60 1.14 13.47
CA GLY A 96 4.87 0.76 12.09
C GLY A 96 3.72 -0.01 11.48
N ALA A 97 3.94 -0.42 10.23
CA ALA A 97 3.01 -1.24 9.49
C ALA A 97 3.77 -2.12 8.50
N ARG A 98 3.10 -3.16 8.01
CA ARG A 98 3.62 -4.01 6.94
C ARG A 98 2.53 -4.19 5.89
N ALA A 99 2.90 -4.05 4.63
CA ALA A 99 2.02 -4.31 3.50
C ALA A 99 2.57 -5.47 2.67
N GLU A 100 1.67 -6.31 2.19
CA GLU A 100 2.00 -7.43 1.32
C GLU A 100 1.08 -7.44 0.10
N TRP A 101 1.68 -7.68 -1.05
CA TRP A 101 0.99 -7.78 -2.33
C TRP A 101 1.32 -9.13 -2.97
N ARG A 102 0.30 -9.91 -3.26
CA ARG A 102 0.44 -11.19 -3.95
C ARG A 102 -0.28 -11.14 -5.28
N PHE A 103 0.40 -11.56 -6.33
CA PHE A 103 -0.13 -11.57 -7.69
C PHE A 103 -0.20 -13.02 -8.16
N THR A 104 -1.38 -13.45 -8.58
CA THR A 104 -1.61 -14.83 -9.02
C THR A 104 -2.33 -14.83 -10.36
N ALA A 105 -1.76 -15.53 -11.35
CA ALA A 105 -2.44 -15.71 -12.62
C ALA A 105 -3.72 -16.52 -12.41
N VAL A 106 -4.82 -16.01 -12.93
CA VAL A 106 -6.14 -16.65 -12.85
C VAL A 106 -6.81 -16.59 -14.21
N LYS A 107 -7.92 -17.31 -14.36
CA LYS A 107 -8.75 -17.18 -15.56
C LYS A 107 -9.27 -15.73 -15.66
N GLY A 108 -9.00 -15.10 -16.79
CA GLY A 108 -9.42 -13.72 -17.05
C GLY A 108 -8.41 -12.65 -16.63
N GLY A 109 -7.25 -13.03 -16.07
CA GLY A 109 -6.21 -12.04 -15.75
C GLY A 109 -5.35 -12.39 -14.57
N THR A 110 -5.18 -11.44 -13.67
CA THR A 110 -4.33 -11.59 -12.47
C THR A 110 -5.11 -11.19 -11.24
N ARG A 111 -5.17 -12.09 -10.26
CA ARG A 111 -5.71 -11.74 -8.94
C ARG A 111 -4.63 -11.03 -8.14
N ILE A 112 -4.99 -9.90 -7.55
CA ILE A 112 -4.18 -9.13 -6.63
C ILE A 112 -4.77 -9.30 -5.23
N ASP A 113 -3.97 -9.81 -4.29
CA ASP A 113 -4.31 -9.89 -2.88
C ASP A 113 -3.43 -8.88 -2.14
N TRP A 114 -4.03 -7.86 -1.57
CA TRP A 114 -3.36 -6.80 -0.84
C TRP A 114 -3.72 -6.89 0.63
N ARG A 115 -2.70 -7.06 1.47
CA ARG A 115 -2.82 -7.14 2.93
C ARG A 115 -2.06 -6.01 3.58
N TYR A 116 -2.59 -5.46 4.66
CA TYR A 116 -1.99 -4.38 5.41
C TYR A 116 -2.17 -4.62 6.90
N ASP A 117 -1.07 -4.66 7.64
CA ASP A 117 -1.07 -4.90 9.09
C ASP A 117 -0.37 -3.74 9.80
N PHE A 118 -1.06 -3.13 10.76
CA PHE A 118 -0.51 -2.11 11.63
C PHE A 118 0.02 -2.73 12.93
N HIS A 119 1.05 -2.13 13.49
CA HIS A 119 1.62 -2.50 14.79
C HIS A 119 1.28 -1.41 15.82
N PRO A 120 0.19 -1.57 16.59
CA PRO A 120 -0.22 -0.56 17.55
C PRO A 120 0.81 -0.35 18.66
N LEU A 121 0.92 0.89 19.12
CA LEU A 121 1.62 1.20 20.38
C LEU A 121 0.85 0.60 21.54
N PRO A 122 1.51 0.39 22.71
CA PRO A 122 0.82 -0.09 23.91
C PRO A 122 -0.42 0.76 24.20
N ARG A 123 -1.54 0.10 24.54
CA ARG A 123 -2.85 0.70 24.83
C ARG A 123 -3.56 1.36 23.63
N ALA A 124 -2.97 1.35 22.44
CA ALA A 124 -3.59 1.92 21.25
C ALA A 124 -4.35 0.89 20.39
N GLY A 125 -4.28 -0.41 20.73
CA GLY A 125 -4.84 -1.48 19.89
C GLY A 125 -6.31 -1.34 19.56
N VAL A 126 -7.14 -0.94 20.53
CA VAL A 126 -8.59 -0.76 20.32
C VAL A 126 -8.85 0.40 19.36
N VAL A 127 -8.18 1.53 19.54
CA VAL A 127 -8.33 2.71 18.67
C VAL A 127 -7.86 2.40 17.26
N VAL A 128 -6.71 1.77 17.10
CA VAL A 128 -6.19 1.35 15.79
C VAL A 128 -7.15 0.38 15.13
N GLY A 129 -7.69 -0.58 15.88
CA GLY A 129 -8.68 -1.53 15.38
C GLY A 129 -9.93 -0.85 14.83
N LEU A 130 -10.44 0.18 15.53
CA LEU A 130 -11.58 0.97 15.06
C LEU A 130 -11.24 1.76 13.78
N ILE A 131 -10.07 2.39 13.74
CA ILE A 131 -9.63 3.13 12.54
C ILE A 131 -9.50 2.20 11.35
N VAL A 132 -8.91 1.03 11.53
CA VAL A 132 -8.76 0.06 10.45
C VAL A 132 -10.12 -0.42 9.96
N ARG A 133 -11.02 -0.76 10.85
CA ARG A 133 -12.35 -1.26 10.50
C ARG A 133 -13.20 -0.20 9.80
N LEU A 134 -13.21 1.04 10.31
CA LEU A 134 -14.11 2.08 9.84
C LEU A 134 -13.56 2.87 8.66
N PHE A 135 -12.23 2.98 8.53
CA PHE A 135 -11.60 3.83 7.52
C PHE A 135 -10.58 3.10 6.64
N TRP A 136 -9.64 2.37 7.23
CA TRP A 136 -8.56 1.79 6.43
C TRP A 136 -9.03 0.64 5.53
N ALA A 137 -9.83 -0.28 6.03
CA ALA A 137 -10.35 -1.37 5.22
C ALA A 137 -11.28 -0.86 4.09
N PRO A 138 -12.23 0.07 4.34
CA PRO A 138 -12.96 0.71 3.25
C PRO A 138 -12.05 1.47 2.29
N TYR A 139 -10.99 2.09 2.79
CA TYR A 139 -10.01 2.81 1.97
C TYR A 139 -9.29 1.88 1.00
N MET A 140 -8.82 0.73 1.48
CA MET A 140 -8.18 -0.27 0.62
C MET A 140 -9.11 -0.71 -0.52
N ARG A 141 -10.40 -0.90 -0.23
CA ARG A 141 -11.40 -1.27 -1.24
C ARG A 141 -11.63 -0.15 -2.27
N ARG A 142 -11.30 1.08 -1.92
CA ARG A 142 -11.40 2.22 -2.82
C ARG A 142 -10.11 2.42 -3.62
N VAL A 143 -8.96 2.21 -3.02
CA VAL A 143 -7.65 2.43 -3.65
C VAL A 143 -7.35 1.36 -4.71
N LEU A 144 -7.58 0.09 -4.39
CA LEU A 144 -7.19 -1.00 -5.28
C LEU A 144 -7.83 -0.92 -6.67
N PRO A 145 -9.13 -0.61 -6.82
CA PRO A 145 -9.72 -0.44 -8.16
C PRO A 145 -9.05 0.63 -9.01
N GLY A 146 -8.56 1.70 -8.40
CA GLY A 146 -7.84 2.76 -9.11
C GLY A 146 -6.49 2.28 -9.65
N ILE A 147 -5.76 1.49 -8.86
CA ILE A 147 -4.50 0.87 -9.30
C ILE A 147 -4.78 -0.13 -10.43
N ILE A 148 -5.81 -0.94 -10.30
CA ILE A 148 -6.22 -1.90 -11.33
C ILE A 148 -6.59 -1.18 -12.63
N ALA A 149 -7.33 -0.08 -12.55
CA ALA A 149 -7.68 0.71 -13.73
C ALA A 149 -6.43 1.20 -14.46
N GLU A 150 -5.39 1.61 -13.73
CA GLU A 150 -4.12 2.01 -14.32
C GLU A 150 -3.40 0.83 -14.97
N VAL A 151 -3.38 -0.33 -14.31
CA VAL A 151 -2.80 -1.55 -14.87
C VAL A 151 -3.48 -1.89 -16.20
N GLU A 152 -4.79 -1.89 -16.24
CA GLU A 152 -5.57 -2.24 -17.43
C GLU A 152 -5.41 -1.20 -18.54
N ARG A 153 -5.27 0.07 -18.18
CA ARG A 153 -5.03 1.16 -19.14
C ARG A 153 -3.66 1.02 -19.80
N VAL A 154 -2.61 0.77 -19.03
CA VAL A 154 -1.22 0.69 -19.53
C VAL A 154 -0.97 -0.63 -20.27
N ALA A 155 -1.61 -1.72 -19.84
CA ALA A 155 -1.43 -3.05 -20.44
C ALA A 155 -2.18 -3.24 -21.78
N ARG A 156 -2.99 -2.30 -22.21
CA ARG A 156 -3.72 -2.36 -23.49
C ARG A 156 -2.82 -2.20 -24.70
#